data_f44e8466e52161987644278f9141a23e
#
_entry.id   f44e8466e52161987644278f9141a23e
#
_cell.length_a   1.000
_cell.length_b   1.000
_cell.length_c   1.000
_cell.angle_alpha   90.00
_cell.angle_beta   90.00
_cell.angle_gamma   90.00
#
_symmetry.space_group_name_H-M   'P 1'
#
loop_
_entity.id
_entity.type
_entity.pdbx_description
1 polymer ?
#
loop_
_entity_poly.entity_id
_entity_poly.type
_entity_poly.pdbx_seq_one_letter_code
_entity_poly.pdbx_strand_id
1 'polypeptide(L)'
;MHSIRILSALIILISPFYLNAQVQQTRTIFYGGESREFLIYVPSIYNPSTPTPLMFNFHGGGGNGMGMMLSTNDMRPIADTANFIAVYPSGSGGAWMHKAPTTYNDIYFVEAIIDDLASEFNIDNDRVYACGYSEGGIFSYELACRLSNRIAAVASVSGSMMTDTYRTNDYGFPACSPSHPTAVMFIPGTIDMNPHSMYSGLLPYYMSASDISNYWKNHNNTAQSPIIVSVPNTNTSDGSTVDRKTWENGDNCVSVVELKVNNGDHDWPGTFGNMDIDASQEIWNFVSKHDINGLINCNSTSTSNYNRLDKKNLVKVVDPLGRHYNLQRNNIQFLLYDNGLVEKRIILN
;
A
#
# COMPACT_ATOMS: atom_id res chain seq x y z
N MET A 1 -78.82 -16.86 4.03
CA MET A 1 -77.57 -16.52 4.82
C MET A 1 -76.38 -17.14 4.10
N HIS A 2 -75.61 -16.34 3.36
CA HIS A 2 -74.39 -16.78 2.67
C HIS A 2 -73.20 -16.46 3.50
N SER A 3 -72.48 -17.47 3.98
CA SER A 3 -71.28 -17.30 4.75
C SER A 3 -70.12 -17.11 3.79
N ILE A 4 -69.52 -15.91 3.79
CA ILE A 4 -68.25 -15.58 3.09
C ILE A 4 -67.08 -16.08 3.94
N ARG A 5 -66.35 -17.08 3.43
CA ARG A 5 -65.09 -17.56 4.01
C ARG A 5 -63.98 -16.69 3.45
N ILE A 6 -63.36 -15.87 4.30
CA ILE A 6 -62.13 -15.11 3.98
C ILE A 6 -60.97 -16.06 4.11
N LEU A 7 -60.33 -16.38 2.98
CA LEU A 7 -59.09 -17.16 2.94
C LEU A 7 -57.90 -16.16 3.09
N SER A 8 -57.32 -16.12 4.28
CA SER A 8 -56.11 -15.32 4.51
C SER A 8 -54.89 -16.01 3.90
N ALA A 9 -54.37 -15.52 2.78
CA ALA A 9 -53.12 -15.97 2.20
C ALA A 9 -51.94 -15.41 3.01
N LEU A 10 -51.21 -16.28 3.68
CA LEU A 10 -49.94 -15.94 4.37
C LEU A 10 -48.84 -15.82 3.30
N ILE A 11 -48.47 -14.62 2.92
CA ILE A 11 -47.33 -14.36 2.05
C ILE A 11 -46.07 -14.52 2.89
N ILE A 12 -45.40 -15.66 2.79
CA ILE A 12 -44.05 -15.86 3.34
C ILE A 12 -43.07 -15.14 2.41
N LEU A 13 -42.57 -13.98 2.83
CA LEU A 13 -41.45 -13.31 2.22
C LEU A 13 -40.19 -14.15 2.51
N ILE A 14 -39.82 -15.01 1.58
CA ILE A 14 -38.53 -15.70 1.58
C ILE A 14 -37.51 -14.64 1.12
N SER A 15 -36.84 -13.97 2.06
CA SER A 15 -35.60 -13.24 1.76
C SER A 15 -34.61 -14.23 1.20
N PRO A 16 -34.06 -14.02 0.00
CA PRO A 16 -32.95 -14.85 -0.47
C PRO A 16 -31.74 -14.60 0.49
N PHE A 17 -31.46 -15.56 1.34
CA PHE A 17 -30.16 -15.63 2.00
C PHE A 17 -29.15 -15.91 0.89
N TYR A 18 -28.46 -14.87 0.41
CA TYR A 18 -27.24 -15.05 -0.35
C TYR A 18 -26.20 -15.62 0.61
N LEU A 19 -26.04 -16.94 0.60
CA LEU A 19 -24.83 -17.56 1.12
C LEU A 19 -23.71 -17.10 0.21
N ASN A 20 -22.94 -16.09 0.65
CA ASN A 20 -21.72 -15.70 -0.02
C ASN A 20 -20.76 -16.90 0.11
N ALA A 21 -20.66 -17.70 -0.93
CA ALA A 21 -19.69 -18.77 -0.99
C ALA A 21 -18.33 -18.13 -1.27
N GLN A 22 -17.30 -18.58 -0.56
CA GLN A 22 -15.90 -18.35 -0.92
C GLN A 22 -15.70 -18.65 -2.41
N VAL A 23 -15.13 -17.70 -3.15
CA VAL A 23 -14.91 -17.84 -4.59
C VAL A 23 -13.43 -17.73 -4.90
N GLN A 24 -12.86 -18.80 -5.45
CA GLN A 24 -11.56 -18.76 -6.12
C GLN A 24 -11.81 -18.95 -7.62
N GLN A 25 -11.38 -17.98 -8.41
CA GLN A 25 -11.66 -17.96 -9.84
C GLN A 25 -10.50 -17.43 -10.65
N THR A 26 -10.11 -18.15 -11.69
CA THR A 26 -9.25 -17.63 -12.76
C THR A 26 -10.12 -16.84 -13.74
N ARG A 27 -9.70 -15.62 -14.05
CA ARG A 27 -10.37 -14.70 -14.98
C ARG A 27 -9.42 -14.28 -16.08
N THR A 28 -10.00 -13.79 -17.16
CA THR A 28 -9.25 -13.20 -18.27
C THR A 28 -9.92 -11.92 -18.70
N ILE A 29 -9.09 -10.90 -19.01
CA ILE A 29 -9.52 -9.71 -19.71
C ILE A 29 -8.69 -9.55 -20.99
N PHE A 30 -9.31 -9.02 -22.04
CA PHE A 30 -8.57 -8.69 -23.26
C PHE A 30 -7.89 -7.34 -23.07
N TYR A 31 -6.56 -7.36 -23.00
CA TYR A 31 -5.76 -6.16 -22.75
C TYR A 31 -4.47 -6.20 -23.55
N GLY A 32 -4.10 -5.05 -24.17
CA GLY A 32 -2.87 -4.95 -24.93
C GLY A 32 -2.79 -5.83 -26.19
N GLY A 33 -3.93 -6.29 -26.72
CA GLY A 33 -4.01 -7.16 -27.89
C GLY A 33 -3.98 -8.65 -27.59
N GLU A 34 -3.94 -9.05 -26.31
CA GLU A 34 -3.94 -10.44 -25.88
C GLU A 34 -4.94 -10.69 -24.74
N SER A 35 -5.29 -11.97 -24.52
CA SER A 35 -6.08 -12.38 -23.36
C SER A 35 -5.14 -12.52 -22.15
N ARG A 36 -5.30 -11.64 -21.16
CA ARG A 36 -4.48 -11.59 -19.94
C ARG A 36 -5.22 -12.26 -18.78
N GLU A 37 -4.50 -13.14 -18.09
CA GLU A 37 -5.05 -13.93 -16.99
C GLU A 37 -4.74 -13.28 -15.64
N PHE A 38 -5.71 -13.37 -14.73
CA PHE A 38 -5.53 -13.11 -13.31
C PHE A 38 -6.43 -14.03 -12.48
N LEU A 39 -6.00 -14.37 -11.28
CA LEU A 39 -6.77 -15.14 -10.33
C LEU A 39 -7.29 -14.23 -9.24
N ILE A 40 -8.53 -14.42 -8.82
CA ILE A 40 -9.11 -13.75 -7.66
C ILE A 40 -9.51 -14.76 -6.59
N TYR A 41 -9.44 -14.31 -5.35
CA TYR A 41 -10.02 -14.97 -4.20
C TYR A 41 -10.90 -13.99 -3.43
N VAL A 42 -12.19 -14.30 -3.40
CA VAL A 42 -13.20 -13.56 -2.64
C VAL A 42 -13.54 -14.36 -1.38
N PRO A 43 -13.30 -13.85 -0.18
CA PRO A 43 -13.57 -14.58 1.05
C PRO A 43 -15.07 -14.75 1.29
N SER A 44 -15.45 -15.78 2.04
CA SER A 44 -16.86 -16.06 2.37
C SER A 44 -17.53 -14.96 3.21
N ILE A 45 -16.72 -14.14 3.88
CA ILE A 45 -17.18 -13.00 4.69
C ILE A 45 -17.37 -11.72 3.87
N TYR A 46 -17.10 -11.75 2.54
CA TYR A 46 -17.37 -10.60 1.66
C TYR A 46 -18.84 -10.18 1.75
N ASN A 47 -19.06 -8.88 1.90
CA ASN A 47 -20.39 -8.29 1.95
C ASN A 47 -20.49 -7.17 0.90
N PRO A 48 -21.36 -7.31 -0.12
CA PRO A 48 -21.50 -6.30 -1.17
C PRO A 48 -22.02 -4.94 -0.68
N SER A 49 -22.52 -4.86 0.56
CA SER A 49 -22.93 -3.59 1.17
C SER A 49 -21.76 -2.83 1.83
N THR A 50 -20.58 -3.43 1.92
CA THR A 50 -19.39 -2.84 2.57
C THR A 50 -18.25 -2.72 1.56
N PRO A 51 -17.68 -1.52 1.34
CA PRO A 51 -16.52 -1.37 0.49
C PRO A 51 -15.36 -2.26 0.97
N THR A 52 -14.76 -3.03 0.05
CA THR A 52 -13.79 -4.09 0.35
C THR A 52 -12.45 -3.79 -0.32
N PRO A 53 -11.32 -3.84 0.40
CA PRO A 53 -10.00 -3.60 -0.15
C PRO A 53 -9.61 -4.63 -1.21
N LEU A 54 -8.72 -4.21 -2.15
CA LEU A 54 -8.00 -5.10 -3.06
C LEU A 54 -6.55 -5.28 -2.60
N MET A 55 -6.05 -6.52 -2.67
CA MET A 55 -4.65 -6.86 -2.43
C MET A 55 -4.06 -7.58 -3.63
N PHE A 56 -3.24 -6.88 -4.42
CA PHE A 56 -2.53 -7.43 -5.56
C PHE A 56 -1.25 -8.12 -5.10
N ASN A 57 -0.99 -9.31 -5.68
CA ASN A 57 0.14 -10.18 -5.34
C ASN A 57 0.87 -10.59 -6.62
N PHE A 58 2.06 -10.03 -6.85
CA PHE A 58 2.81 -10.18 -8.09
C PHE A 58 3.89 -11.24 -7.97
N HIS A 59 3.89 -12.20 -8.89
CA HIS A 59 4.88 -13.28 -8.94
C HIS A 59 6.27 -12.79 -9.36
N GLY A 60 7.29 -13.56 -9.03
CA GLY A 60 8.66 -13.37 -9.53
C GLY A 60 8.82 -13.76 -11.00
N GLY A 61 9.96 -13.44 -11.59
CA GLY A 61 10.28 -13.75 -12.99
C GLY A 61 10.08 -15.22 -13.31
N GLY A 62 9.45 -15.51 -14.46
CA GLY A 62 9.11 -16.86 -14.90
C GLY A 62 7.90 -17.50 -14.20
N GLY A 63 7.22 -16.76 -13.29
CA GLY A 63 6.07 -17.24 -12.55
C GLY A 63 4.72 -16.96 -13.23
N ASN A 64 3.66 -17.16 -12.46
CA ASN A 64 2.28 -16.81 -12.79
C ASN A 64 1.44 -16.62 -11.50
N GLY A 65 0.22 -16.14 -11.63
CA GLY A 65 -0.65 -15.85 -10.49
C GLY A 65 -0.96 -17.07 -9.63
N MET A 66 -1.19 -18.24 -10.23
CA MET A 66 -1.47 -19.48 -9.50
C MET A 66 -0.24 -19.93 -8.68
N GLY A 67 0.97 -19.88 -9.28
CA GLY A 67 2.23 -20.20 -8.60
C GLY A 67 2.49 -19.24 -7.43
N MET A 68 2.24 -17.94 -7.61
CA MET A 68 2.35 -16.96 -6.54
C MET A 68 1.44 -17.31 -5.37
N MET A 69 0.18 -17.62 -5.63
CA MET A 69 -0.79 -17.99 -4.60
C MET A 69 -0.44 -19.30 -3.87
N LEU A 70 -0.06 -20.35 -4.60
CA LEU A 70 0.10 -21.68 -4.01
C LEU A 70 1.48 -21.95 -3.42
N SER A 71 2.52 -21.26 -3.89
CA SER A 71 3.91 -21.63 -3.58
C SER A 71 4.72 -20.50 -2.93
N THR A 72 4.20 -19.27 -2.94
CA THR A 72 4.96 -18.11 -2.44
C THR A 72 4.14 -17.34 -1.40
N ASN A 73 2.98 -16.79 -1.80
CA ASN A 73 2.18 -15.88 -0.97
C ASN A 73 0.71 -16.27 -0.98
N ASP A 74 0.33 -17.18 -0.10
CA ASP A 74 -1.08 -17.55 0.09
C ASP A 74 -1.79 -16.56 1.03
N MET A 75 -2.42 -15.55 0.44
CA MET A 75 -3.20 -14.56 1.20
C MET A 75 -4.62 -15.03 1.57
N ARG A 76 -5.07 -16.20 1.14
CA ARG A 76 -6.45 -16.67 1.37
C ARG A 76 -6.81 -16.80 2.86
N PRO A 77 -5.96 -17.39 3.73
CA PRO A 77 -6.28 -17.47 5.16
C PRO A 77 -6.39 -16.08 5.82
N ILE A 78 -5.60 -15.11 5.34
CA ILE A 78 -5.66 -13.74 5.84
C ILE A 78 -6.93 -13.05 5.33
N ALA A 79 -7.27 -13.23 4.06
CA ALA A 79 -8.48 -12.67 3.45
C ALA A 79 -9.75 -13.17 4.15
N ASP A 80 -9.80 -14.45 4.55
CA ASP A 80 -10.94 -15.05 5.26
C ASP A 80 -11.22 -14.42 6.63
N THR A 81 -10.24 -13.79 7.24
CA THR A 81 -10.38 -13.12 8.54
C THR A 81 -10.41 -11.60 8.45
N ALA A 82 -9.77 -11.02 7.43
CA ALA A 82 -9.57 -9.58 7.30
C ALA A 82 -10.47 -8.91 6.25
N ASN A 83 -11.25 -9.68 5.48
CA ASN A 83 -12.21 -9.21 4.48
C ASN A 83 -11.60 -8.31 3.40
N PHE A 84 -10.74 -8.87 2.57
CA PHE A 84 -10.25 -8.26 1.35
C PHE A 84 -10.30 -9.25 0.17
N ILE A 85 -10.33 -8.74 -1.05
CA ILE A 85 -10.20 -9.58 -2.25
C ILE A 85 -8.73 -9.66 -2.62
N ALA A 86 -8.18 -10.88 -2.64
CA ALA A 86 -6.83 -11.13 -3.11
C ALA A 86 -6.82 -11.33 -4.62
N VAL A 87 -5.88 -10.65 -5.29
CA VAL A 87 -5.74 -10.67 -6.76
C VAL A 87 -4.33 -11.11 -7.12
N TYR A 88 -4.22 -12.09 -8.02
CA TYR A 88 -2.95 -12.66 -8.47
C TYR A 88 -2.88 -12.60 -10.00
N PRO A 89 -2.40 -11.50 -10.57
CA PRO A 89 -2.23 -11.39 -12.02
C PRO A 89 -1.10 -12.27 -12.53
N SER A 90 -1.17 -12.64 -13.81
CA SER A 90 -0.09 -13.33 -14.53
C SER A 90 0.57 -12.35 -15.51
N GLY A 91 1.88 -12.18 -15.40
CA GLY A 91 2.69 -11.46 -16.37
C GLY A 91 2.73 -12.18 -17.71
N SER A 92 2.78 -11.44 -18.82
CA SER A 92 2.86 -12.04 -20.15
C SER A 92 4.19 -12.80 -20.31
N GLY A 93 4.11 -14.09 -20.67
CA GLY A 93 5.27 -14.97 -20.73
C GLY A 93 6.01 -15.13 -19.40
N GLY A 94 5.35 -14.86 -18.26
CA GLY A 94 5.95 -14.93 -16.92
C GLY A 94 6.81 -13.73 -16.54
N ALA A 95 6.74 -12.63 -17.28
CA ALA A 95 7.49 -11.41 -17.04
C ALA A 95 6.55 -10.20 -16.93
N TRP A 96 7.00 -9.16 -16.22
CA TRP A 96 6.24 -7.92 -16.07
C TRP A 96 6.68 -6.89 -17.10
N MET A 97 5.74 -6.46 -17.96
CA MET A 97 5.98 -5.47 -19.02
C MET A 97 5.96 -4.02 -18.48
N HIS A 98 6.42 -3.81 -17.25
CA HIS A 98 6.50 -2.48 -16.65
C HIS A 98 7.60 -1.60 -17.25
N LYS A 99 8.54 -2.21 -17.96
CA LYS A 99 9.69 -1.55 -18.56
C LYS A 99 9.42 -0.99 -19.98
N ALA A 100 8.21 -1.20 -20.53
CA ALA A 100 7.86 -0.67 -21.83
C ALA A 100 7.16 0.70 -21.71
N PRO A 101 7.62 1.77 -22.40
CA PRO A 101 6.97 3.07 -22.36
C PRO A 101 5.74 3.11 -23.29
N THR A 102 4.84 2.15 -23.14
CA THR A 102 3.63 2.00 -23.94
C THR A 102 2.39 1.98 -23.06
N THR A 103 1.21 2.23 -23.66
CA THR A 103 -0.10 2.09 -23.00
C THR A 103 -0.49 0.63 -22.76
N TYR A 104 0.30 -0.33 -23.29
CA TYR A 104 0.06 -1.77 -23.13
C TYR A 104 0.91 -2.42 -22.05
N ASN A 105 1.61 -1.62 -21.23
CA ASN A 105 2.38 -2.17 -20.13
C ASN A 105 1.50 -2.62 -18.96
N ASP A 106 2.07 -3.45 -18.07
CA ASP A 106 1.33 -4.07 -16.98
C ASP A 106 0.83 -3.08 -15.91
N ILE A 107 1.36 -1.86 -15.84
CA ILE A 107 0.82 -0.80 -14.98
C ILE A 107 -0.66 -0.56 -15.30
N TYR A 108 -0.98 -0.39 -16.58
CA TYR A 108 -2.37 -0.17 -17.03
C TYR A 108 -3.18 -1.47 -17.08
N PHE A 109 -2.54 -2.63 -17.18
CA PHE A 109 -3.21 -3.92 -16.96
C PHE A 109 -3.75 -4.05 -15.53
N VAL A 110 -2.96 -3.63 -14.52
CA VAL A 110 -3.43 -3.58 -13.14
C VAL A 110 -4.61 -2.62 -12.99
N GLU A 111 -4.54 -1.43 -13.59
CA GLU A 111 -5.66 -0.49 -13.59
C GLU A 111 -6.93 -1.09 -14.21
N ALA A 112 -6.79 -1.79 -15.35
CA ALA A 112 -7.91 -2.46 -16.00
C ALA A 112 -8.53 -3.57 -15.12
N ILE A 113 -7.71 -4.30 -14.35
CA ILE A 113 -8.21 -5.28 -13.37
C ILE A 113 -8.99 -4.59 -12.25
N ILE A 114 -8.49 -3.46 -11.72
CA ILE A 114 -9.21 -2.70 -10.68
C ILE A 114 -10.59 -2.29 -11.19
N ASP A 115 -10.67 -1.76 -12.41
CA ASP A 115 -11.92 -1.30 -13.00
C ASP A 115 -12.88 -2.46 -13.30
N ASP A 116 -12.38 -3.60 -13.79
CA ASP A 116 -13.17 -4.82 -14.00
C ASP A 116 -13.80 -5.30 -12.69
N LEU A 117 -12.99 -5.42 -11.65
CA LEU A 117 -13.46 -5.88 -10.33
C LEU A 117 -14.42 -4.87 -9.68
N ALA A 118 -14.19 -3.58 -9.82
CA ALA A 118 -15.09 -2.55 -9.29
C ALA A 118 -16.45 -2.51 -10.01
N SER A 119 -16.55 -3.06 -11.22
CA SER A 119 -17.82 -3.19 -11.94
C SER A 119 -18.73 -4.29 -11.36
N GLU A 120 -18.17 -5.27 -10.65
CA GLU A 120 -18.89 -6.44 -10.11
C GLU A 120 -18.93 -6.43 -8.57
N PHE A 121 -17.85 -6.04 -7.93
CA PHE A 121 -17.71 -6.03 -6.47
C PHE A 121 -17.75 -4.61 -5.93
N ASN A 122 -18.22 -4.45 -4.69
CA ASN A 122 -18.14 -3.18 -3.97
C ASN A 122 -16.69 -2.97 -3.46
N ILE A 123 -15.82 -2.49 -4.35
CA ILE A 123 -14.41 -2.26 -4.06
C ILE A 123 -14.22 -0.92 -3.35
N ASP A 124 -13.38 -0.92 -2.33
CA ASP A 124 -12.85 0.30 -1.73
C ASP A 124 -11.68 0.81 -2.57
N ASN A 125 -11.95 1.76 -3.47
CA ASN A 125 -10.95 2.32 -4.37
C ASN A 125 -9.85 3.11 -3.66
N ASP A 126 -10.06 3.51 -2.42
CA ASP A 126 -9.05 4.19 -1.61
C ASP A 126 -8.13 3.18 -0.89
N ARG A 127 -8.47 1.89 -0.89
CA ARG A 127 -7.70 0.82 -0.25
C ARG A 127 -7.31 -0.28 -1.24
N VAL A 128 -6.51 0.09 -2.23
CA VAL A 128 -5.90 -0.84 -3.19
C VAL A 128 -4.42 -0.95 -2.87
N TYR A 129 -3.95 -2.16 -2.64
CA TYR A 129 -2.59 -2.47 -2.21
C TYR A 129 -1.88 -3.36 -3.21
N ALA A 130 -0.55 -3.28 -3.23
CA ALA A 130 0.28 -4.09 -4.09
C ALA A 130 1.46 -4.70 -3.31
N CYS A 131 1.71 -5.99 -3.48
CA CYS A 131 2.95 -6.61 -3.05
C CYS A 131 3.46 -7.60 -4.09
N GLY A 132 4.73 -7.93 -4.01
CA GLY A 132 5.29 -8.91 -4.92
C GLY A 132 6.63 -9.46 -4.47
N TYR A 133 6.99 -10.57 -5.11
CA TYR A 133 8.24 -11.29 -4.91
C TYR A 133 9.19 -11.03 -6.08
N SER A 134 10.48 -10.79 -5.78
CA SER A 134 11.51 -10.66 -6.80
C SER A 134 11.14 -9.59 -7.85
N GLU A 135 10.98 -9.95 -9.12
CA GLU A 135 10.53 -9.05 -10.18
C GLU A 135 9.14 -8.45 -9.88
N GLY A 136 8.25 -9.19 -9.22
CA GLY A 136 6.97 -8.68 -8.74
C GLY A 136 7.13 -7.62 -7.63
N GLY A 137 8.17 -7.72 -6.82
CA GLY A 137 8.54 -6.70 -5.83
C GLY A 137 9.00 -5.40 -6.49
N ILE A 138 9.83 -5.50 -7.55
CA ILE A 138 10.22 -4.35 -8.40
C ILE A 138 8.97 -3.70 -8.99
N PHE A 139 8.07 -4.54 -9.53
CA PHE A 139 6.83 -4.07 -10.14
C PHE A 139 5.92 -3.34 -9.14
N SER A 140 5.90 -3.76 -7.88
CA SER A 140 5.13 -3.07 -6.84
C SER A 140 5.62 -1.63 -6.60
N TYR A 141 6.93 -1.37 -6.65
CA TYR A 141 7.44 0.00 -6.62
C TYR A 141 7.03 0.81 -7.86
N GLU A 142 7.04 0.17 -9.05
CA GLU A 142 6.61 0.86 -10.29
C GLU A 142 5.13 1.27 -10.24
N LEU A 143 4.27 0.46 -9.60
CA LEU A 143 2.88 0.83 -9.35
C LEU A 143 2.78 2.05 -8.43
N ALA A 144 3.55 2.10 -7.35
CA ALA A 144 3.61 3.27 -6.48
C ALA A 144 4.09 4.53 -7.24
N CYS A 145 5.07 4.39 -8.15
CA CYS A 145 5.59 5.51 -8.93
C CYS A 145 4.67 6.00 -10.04
N ARG A 146 3.94 5.09 -10.69
CA ARG A 146 3.27 5.37 -11.98
C ARG A 146 1.75 5.23 -11.94
N LEU A 147 1.19 4.59 -10.91
CA LEU A 147 -0.23 4.40 -10.67
C LEU A 147 -0.62 4.85 -9.25
N SER A 148 0.10 5.85 -8.72
CA SER A 148 -0.08 6.33 -7.35
C SER A 148 -1.49 6.82 -7.04
N ASN A 149 -2.24 7.28 -8.03
CA ASN A 149 -3.64 7.68 -7.88
C ASN A 149 -4.61 6.51 -7.59
N ARG A 150 -4.15 5.27 -7.68
CA ARG A 150 -4.94 4.06 -7.43
C ARG A 150 -4.35 3.16 -6.32
N ILE A 151 -3.08 3.35 -5.97
CA ILE A 151 -2.36 2.45 -5.04
C ILE A 151 -2.08 3.19 -3.73
N ALA A 152 -2.63 2.69 -2.63
CA ALA A 152 -2.51 3.30 -1.31
C ALA A 152 -1.20 2.94 -0.59
N ALA A 153 -0.76 1.69 -0.70
CA ALA A 153 0.47 1.21 -0.07
C ALA A 153 1.07 0.04 -0.85
N VAL A 154 2.38 -0.14 -0.73
CA VAL A 154 3.10 -1.20 -1.42
C VAL A 154 4.05 -1.96 -0.51
N ALA A 155 4.31 -3.24 -0.86
CA ALA A 155 5.34 -4.04 -0.24
C ALA A 155 6.17 -4.80 -1.28
N SER A 156 7.49 -4.88 -1.07
CA SER A 156 8.41 -5.63 -1.92
C SER A 156 9.17 -6.67 -1.09
N VAL A 157 9.17 -7.91 -1.55
CA VAL A 157 9.95 -9.01 -0.95
C VAL A 157 11.01 -9.46 -1.95
N SER A 158 12.27 -9.44 -1.53
CA SER A 158 13.41 -9.80 -2.37
C SER A 158 13.38 -9.13 -3.76
N GLY A 159 13.01 -7.85 -3.81
CA GLY A 159 12.98 -7.02 -5.03
C GLY A 159 13.48 -5.61 -4.74
N SER A 160 14.46 -5.14 -5.51
CA SER A 160 14.99 -3.79 -5.39
C SER A 160 14.23 -2.78 -6.25
N MET A 161 14.25 -1.52 -5.85
CA MET A 161 13.68 -0.44 -6.65
C MET A 161 14.64 -0.04 -7.77
N MET A 162 14.13 0.22 -8.98
CA MET A 162 14.92 0.77 -10.06
C MET A 162 15.42 2.18 -9.71
N THR A 163 16.66 2.52 -10.11
CA THR A 163 17.15 3.90 -10.01
C THR A 163 16.43 4.80 -11.01
N ASP A 164 16.34 6.10 -10.72
CA ASP A 164 15.80 7.04 -11.70
C ASP A 164 16.64 7.12 -12.97
N THR A 165 17.97 6.95 -12.85
CA THR A 165 18.86 6.88 -14.01
C THR A 165 18.51 5.72 -14.94
N TYR A 166 18.29 4.54 -14.39
CA TYR A 166 17.89 3.36 -15.16
C TYR A 166 16.49 3.54 -15.77
N ARG A 167 15.57 4.08 -14.99
CA ARG A 167 14.20 4.39 -15.41
C ARG A 167 14.16 5.38 -16.59
N THR A 168 14.92 6.47 -16.50
CA THR A 168 14.89 7.54 -17.50
C THR A 168 15.72 7.22 -18.76
N ASN A 169 16.93 6.68 -18.59
CA ASN A 169 17.85 6.49 -19.70
C ASN A 169 17.59 5.22 -20.51
N ASP A 170 17.23 4.13 -19.84
CA ASP A 170 17.08 2.84 -20.51
C ASP A 170 15.63 2.54 -20.91
N TYR A 171 14.66 3.11 -20.20
CA TYR A 171 13.23 2.86 -20.46
C TYR A 171 12.43 4.11 -20.88
N GLY A 172 13.00 5.30 -20.77
CA GLY A 172 12.31 6.53 -21.12
C GLY A 172 11.13 6.89 -20.20
N PHE A 173 11.11 6.35 -18.98
CA PHE A 173 10.13 6.72 -17.96
C PHE A 173 10.52 8.01 -17.24
N PRO A 174 9.59 8.76 -16.69
CA PRO A 174 9.93 9.82 -15.76
C PRO A 174 10.56 9.24 -14.50
N ALA A 175 11.31 10.09 -13.77
CA ALA A 175 11.72 9.77 -12.40
C ALA A 175 10.50 9.38 -11.54
N CYS A 176 10.70 8.52 -10.55
CA CYS A 176 9.62 8.14 -9.64
C CYS A 176 9.15 9.36 -8.85
N SER A 177 7.86 9.67 -8.93
CA SER A 177 7.27 10.82 -8.21
C SER A 177 5.81 10.52 -7.90
N PRO A 178 5.51 9.72 -6.87
CA PRO A 178 4.13 9.46 -6.46
C PRO A 178 3.39 10.77 -6.14
N SER A 179 2.08 10.79 -6.36
CA SER A 179 1.26 12.00 -6.18
C SER A 179 0.89 12.27 -4.72
N HIS A 180 1.13 11.31 -3.84
CA HIS A 180 0.84 11.41 -2.39
C HIS A 180 1.91 10.69 -1.56
N PRO A 181 2.04 11.00 -0.25
CA PRO A 181 2.84 10.20 0.66
C PRO A 181 2.37 8.75 0.64
N THR A 182 3.29 7.81 0.39
CA THR A 182 2.96 6.40 0.16
C THR A 182 3.60 5.52 1.22
N ALA A 183 2.82 4.70 1.91
CA ALA A 183 3.34 3.73 2.85
C ALA A 183 4.05 2.60 2.12
N VAL A 184 5.30 2.32 2.53
CA VAL A 184 6.16 1.33 1.85
C VAL A 184 6.78 0.39 2.86
N MET A 185 6.64 -0.92 2.61
CA MET A 185 7.39 -1.97 3.30
C MET A 185 8.31 -2.69 2.31
N PHE A 186 9.50 -3.08 2.77
CA PHE A 186 10.35 -3.96 1.98
C PHE A 186 11.09 -4.96 2.87
N ILE A 187 11.31 -6.16 2.33
CA ILE A 187 11.83 -7.33 3.05
C ILE A 187 13.02 -7.89 2.26
N PRO A 188 14.23 -7.35 2.44
CA PRO A 188 15.43 -7.78 1.72
C PRO A 188 16.23 -8.80 2.52
N GLY A 189 16.81 -9.80 1.85
CA GLY A 189 17.84 -10.67 2.39
C GLY A 189 19.24 -10.05 2.26
N THR A 190 20.07 -10.15 3.32
CA THR A 190 21.40 -9.50 3.29
C THR A 190 22.44 -10.25 2.48
N ILE A 191 22.24 -11.53 2.18
CA ILE A 191 23.12 -12.33 1.33
C ILE A 191 22.50 -12.68 -0.03
N ASP A 192 21.36 -12.07 -0.36
CA ASP A 192 20.74 -12.22 -1.69
C ASP A 192 21.71 -11.71 -2.77
N MET A 193 22.11 -12.60 -3.66
CA MET A 193 23.04 -12.34 -4.77
C MET A 193 22.34 -12.15 -6.11
N ASN A 194 21.00 -12.18 -6.13
CA ASN A 194 20.26 -11.91 -7.35
C ASN A 194 20.42 -10.44 -7.74
N PRO A 195 20.83 -10.11 -8.98
CA PRO A 195 21.07 -8.73 -9.40
C PRO A 195 19.91 -7.76 -9.17
N HIS A 196 18.68 -8.27 -9.14
CA HIS A 196 17.46 -7.46 -8.98
C HIS A 196 17.08 -7.19 -7.51
N SER A 197 17.77 -7.79 -6.55
CA SER A 197 17.39 -7.77 -5.14
C SER A 197 18.55 -7.68 -4.15
N MET A 198 19.80 -7.58 -4.66
CA MET A 198 20.99 -7.45 -3.81
C MET A 198 20.80 -6.36 -2.77
N TYR A 199 21.05 -6.68 -1.51
CA TYR A 199 20.95 -5.72 -0.40
C TYR A 199 21.81 -4.47 -0.63
N SER A 200 22.99 -4.64 -1.24
CA SER A 200 23.91 -3.56 -1.62
C SER A 200 23.48 -2.77 -2.86
N GLY A 201 22.43 -3.23 -3.54
CA GLY A 201 22.02 -2.70 -4.85
C GLY A 201 22.98 -3.09 -5.98
N LEU A 202 22.64 -2.68 -7.19
CA LEU A 202 23.44 -2.87 -8.40
C LEU A 202 23.38 -1.60 -9.26
N LEU A 203 24.22 -0.63 -8.96
CA LEU A 203 24.27 0.60 -9.75
C LEU A 203 24.82 0.35 -11.16
N PRO A 204 24.33 1.06 -12.19
CA PRO A 204 23.32 2.13 -12.11
C PRO A 204 21.85 1.67 -12.16
N TYR A 205 21.57 0.38 -12.05
CA TYR A 205 20.27 -0.22 -12.34
C TYR A 205 19.32 -0.24 -11.15
N TYR A 206 19.78 -0.80 -10.03
CA TYR A 206 18.95 -1.07 -8.86
C TYR A 206 19.51 -0.43 -7.59
N MET A 207 18.61 0.15 -6.81
CA MET A 207 18.93 0.80 -5.54
C MET A 207 19.35 -0.22 -4.49
N SER A 208 20.28 0.15 -3.60
CA SER A 208 20.51 -0.60 -2.36
C SER A 208 19.33 -0.44 -1.39
N ALA A 209 19.24 -1.31 -0.38
CA ALA A 209 18.24 -1.18 0.69
C ALA A 209 18.32 0.20 1.39
N SER A 210 19.54 0.74 1.55
CA SER A 210 19.74 2.09 2.08
C SER A 210 19.20 3.17 1.15
N ASP A 211 19.38 3.03 -0.16
CA ASP A 211 18.87 4.02 -1.13
C ASP A 211 17.34 3.98 -1.21
N ILE A 212 16.75 2.79 -1.16
CA ILE A 212 15.28 2.62 -1.11
C ILE A 212 14.71 3.32 0.12
N SER A 213 15.28 3.06 1.31
CA SER A 213 14.81 3.72 2.54
C SER A 213 15.04 5.23 2.48
N ASN A 214 16.17 5.70 1.92
CA ASN A 214 16.45 7.13 1.74
C ASN A 214 15.48 7.81 0.77
N TYR A 215 15.13 7.13 -0.33
CA TYR A 215 14.17 7.64 -1.28
C TYR A 215 12.78 7.83 -0.62
N TRP A 216 12.24 6.76 -0.03
CA TRP A 216 10.88 6.79 0.52
C TRP A 216 10.74 7.65 1.78
N LYS A 217 11.75 7.67 2.66
CA LYS A 217 11.71 8.57 3.82
C LYS A 217 11.74 10.04 3.41
N ASN A 218 12.48 10.39 2.36
CA ASN A 218 12.53 11.78 1.86
C ASN A 218 11.23 12.15 1.13
N HIS A 219 10.70 11.24 0.29
CA HIS A 219 9.42 11.44 -0.38
C HIS A 219 8.27 11.63 0.62
N ASN A 220 8.23 10.80 1.65
CA ASN A 220 7.20 10.80 2.67
C ASN A 220 7.45 11.79 3.82
N ASN A 221 8.59 12.48 3.83
CA ASN A 221 9.00 13.39 4.92
C ASN A 221 8.97 12.73 6.31
N THR A 222 9.38 11.44 6.40
CA THR A 222 9.42 10.71 7.67
C THR A 222 10.64 11.12 8.53
N ALA A 223 10.71 10.58 9.76
CA ALA A 223 11.88 10.71 10.62
C ALA A 223 13.15 10.25 9.89
N GLN A 224 14.28 10.95 10.11
CA GLN A 224 15.55 10.64 9.44
C GLN A 224 16.22 9.37 9.95
N SER A 225 16.00 9.03 11.22
CA SER A 225 16.52 7.81 11.85
C SER A 225 15.38 6.85 12.13
N PRO A 226 15.57 5.53 11.88
CA PRO A 226 14.53 4.55 12.17
C PRO A 226 14.50 4.18 13.65
N ILE A 227 13.35 3.72 14.10
CA ILE A 227 13.24 2.87 15.28
C ILE A 227 13.65 1.46 14.85
N ILE A 228 14.58 0.85 15.57
CA ILE A 228 15.08 -0.50 15.27
C ILE A 228 14.66 -1.44 16.38
N VAL A 229 13.99 -2.54 16.01
CA VAL A 229 13.58 -3.59 16.92
C VAL A 229 13.99 -4.94 16.32
N SER A 230 14.76 -5.72 17.05
CA SER A 230 15.06 -7.09 16.64
C SER A 230 13.84 -7.99 16.88
N VAL A 231 13.43 -8.71 15.85
CA VAL A 231 12.36 -9.70 15.93
C VAL A 231 12.90 -10.92 16.70
N PRO A 232 12.12 -11.54 17.60
CA PRO A 232 12.56 -12.76 18.26
C PRO A 232 12.95 -13.85 17.26
N ASN A 233 14.17 -14.39 17.40
CA ASN A 233 14.63 -15.55 16.62
C ASN A 233 13.99 -16.80 17.20
N THR A 234 12.86 -17.21 16.63
CA THR A 234 12.07 -18.37 17.08
C THR A 234 12.47 -19.65 16.35
N ASN A 235 13.03 -19.53 15.16
CA ASN A 235 13.56 -20.65 14.38
C ASN A 235 15.08 -20.53 14.19
N THR A 236 15.83 -20.95 15.20
CA THR A 236 17.30 -20.89 15.18
C THR A 236 17.96 -21.81 14.14
N SER A 237 17.19 -22.68 13.47
CA SER A 237 17.72 -23.67 12.50
C SER A 237 17.83 -23.11 11.07
N ASP A 238 17.18 -22.00 10.74
CA ASP A 238 17.26 -21.39 9.41
C ASP A 238 18.52 -20.51 9.22
N GLY A 239 19.24 -20.22 10.32
CA GLY A 239 20.51 -19.50 10.29
C GLY A 239 20.38 -18.00 10.03
N SER A 240 19.18 -17.46 10.06
CA SER A 240 18.87 -16.06 9.82
C SER A 240 18.21 -15.37 11.01
N THR A 241 18.14 -14.05 11.00
CA THR A 241 17.44 -13.23 11.99
C THR A 241 16.81 -12.02 11.33
N VAL A 242 15.85 -11.37 11.98
CA VAL A 242 15.16 -10.21 11.40
C VAL A 242 15.28 -8.98 12.30
N ASP A 243 15.67 -7.85 11.70
CA ASP A 243 15.59 -6.52 12.30
C ASP A 243 14.49 -5.72 11.60
N ARG A 244 13.51 -5.26 12.37
CA ARG A 244 12.50 -4.30 11.91
C ARG A 244 13.04 -2.89 12.08
N LYS A 245 13.14 -2.14 11.00
CA LYS A 245 13.44 -0.71 11.00
C LYS A 245 12.21 0.05 10.53
N THR A 246 11.78 1.02 11.31
CA THR A 246 10.59 1.82 11.00
C THR A 246 10.93 3.30 11.01
N TRP A 247 10.69 3.98 9.91
CA TRP A 247 10.74 5.43 9.80
C TRP A 247 9.30 5.95 9.86
N GLU A 248 8.96 6.56 10.99
CA GLU A 248 7.62 7.04 11.33
C GLU A 248 7.46 8.54 11.08
N ASN A 249 6.25 9.02 11.37
CA ASN A 249 5.89 10.44 11.36
C ASN A 249 6.04 11.11 10.00
N GLY A 250 5.79 10.41 8.92
CA GLY A 250 5.69 10.98 7.58
C GLY A 250 4.46 11.87 7.41
N ASP A 251 4.41 12.60 6.31
CA ASP A 251 3.21 13.32 5.90
C ASP A 251 2.03 12.35 5.84
N ASN A 252 0.85 12.79 6.26
CA ASN A 252 -0.34 11.95 6.42
C ASN A 252 -0.10 10.70 7.31
N CYS A 253 0.83 10.77 8.26
CA CYS A 253 1.23 9.70 9.19
C CYS A 253 1.71 8.40 8.51
N VAL A 254 2.12 8.44 7.27
CA VAL A 254 2.69 7.25 6.63
C VAL A 254 4.05 6.89 7.23
N SER A 255 4.43 5.64 7.06
CA SER A 255 5.73 5.14 7.50
C SER A 255 6.42 4.35 6.39
N VAL A 256 7.74 4.21 6.53
CA VAL A 256 8.56 3.29 5.75
C VAL A 256 9.06 2.18 6.66
N VAL A 257 8.97 0.93 6.24
CA VAL A 257 9.39 -0.22 7.02
C VAL A 257 10.35 -1.09 6.23
N GLU A 258 11.51 -1.38 6.81
CA GLU A 258 12.42 -2.42 6.37
C GLU A 258 12.37 -3.59 7.36
N LEU A 259 12.04 -4.79 6.88
CA LEU A 259 12.27 -6.03 7.60
C LEU A 259 13.56 -6.64 7.04
N LYS A 260 14.69 -6.26 7.62
CA LYS A 260 16.02 -6.71 7.21
C LYS A 260 16.23 -8.15 7.66
N VAL A 261 16.30 -9.10 6.72
CA VAL A 261 16.62 -10.50 7.01
C VAL A 261 18.13 -10.69 6.99
N ASN A 262 18.76 -10.69 8.16
CA ASN A 262 20.20 -10.95 8.29
C ASN A 262 20.50 -12.40 7.94
N ASN A 263 21.45 -12.65 7.06
CA ASN A 263 21.76 -13.95 6.42
C ASN A 263 20.60 -14.57 5.62
N GLY A 264 19.53 -13.78 5.32
CA GLY A 264 18.50 -14.18 4.37
C GLY A 264 19.00 -14.07 2.93
N ASP A 265 18.56 -14.99 2.09
CA ASP A 265 18.84 -15.06 0.65
C ASP A 265 17.63 -14.52 -0.13
N HIS A 266 17.38 -15.04 -1.32
CA HIS A 266 16.27 -14.66 -2.19
C HIS A 266 14.97 -15.35 -1.75
N ASP A 267 14.45 -14.96 -0.58
CA ASP A 267 13.43 -15.67 0.17
C ASP A 267 12.06 -14.96 0.19
N TRP A 268 11.02 -15.75 0.51
CA TRP A 268 9.74 -15.25 1.01
C TRP A 268 9.59 -15.74 2.46
N PRO A 269 9.97 -14.94 3.47
CA PRO A 269 9.91 -15.34 4.88
C PRO A 269 8.54 -15.87 5.30
N GLY A 270 8.55 -16.96 6.06
CA GLY A 270 7.34 -17.67 6.49
C GLY A 270 6.88 -18.77 5.52
N THR A 271 7.31 -18.72 4.24
CA THR A 271 7.06 -19.81 3.27
C THR A 271 8.33 -20.56 2.96
N PHE A 272 9.44 -19.86 2.71
CA PHE A 272 10.77 -20.41 2.57
C PHE A 272 11.83 -19.38 3.00
N GLY A 273 13.01 -19.87 3.40
CA GLY A 273 14.07 -19.06 3.98
C GLY A 273 13.85 -18.78 5.46
N ASN A 274 13.82 -17.51 5.87
CA ASN A 274 13.58 -17.13 7.26
C ASN A 274 12.18 -17.53 7.73
N MET A 275 12.09 -18.09 8.95
CA MET A 275 10.85 -18.57 9.56
C MET A 275 10.50 -17.83 10.88
N ASP A 276 11.15 -16.71 11.17
CA ASP A 276 10.84 -15.89 12.35
C ASP A 276 9.66 -14.95 12.10
N ILE A 277 9.38 -14.65 10.85
CA ILE A 277 8.25 -13.83 10.42
C ILE A 277 7.45 -14.54 9.32
N ASP A 278 6.19 -14.19 9.20
CA ASP A 278 5.35 -14.49 8.03
C ASP A 278 5.21 -13.20 7.21
N ALA A 279 5.91 -13.15 6.07
CA ALA A 279 5.92 -11.97 5.21
C ALA A 279 4.51 -11.58 4.74
N SER A 280 3.65 -12.56 4.44
CA SER A 280 2.27 -12.32 4.01
C SER A 280 1.46 -11.61 5.09
N GLN A 281 1.58 -12.07 6.34
CA GLN A 281 0.90 -11.46 7.48
C GLN A 281 1.48 -10.08 7.82
N GLU A 282 2.82 -9.93 7.78
CA GLU A 282 3.48 -8.66 8.03
C GLU A 282 3.08 -7.59 7.00
N ILE A 283 3.01 -7.97 5.72
CA ILE A 283 2.56 -7.11 4.63
C ILE A 283 1.12 -6.66 4.88
N TRP A 284 0.20 -7.60 5.13
CA TRP A 284 -1.19 -7.24 5.37
C TRP A 284 -1.35 -6.34 6.60
N ASN A 285 -0.69 -6.67 7.70
CA ASN A 285 -0.70 -5.88 8.94
C ASN A 285 -0.18 -4.44 8.74
N PHE A 286 0.67 -4.24 7.74
CA PHE A 286 1.21 -2.94 7.38
C PHE A 286 0.29 -2.19 6.43
N VAL A 287 -0.02 -2.75 5.24
CA VAL A 287 -0.74 -2.04 4.20
C VAL A 287 -2.18 -1.71 4.59
N SER A 288 -2.85 -2.62 5.32
CA SER A 288 -4.26 -2.46 5.71
C SER A 288 -4.55 -1.28 6.63
N LYS A 289 -3.51 -0.69 7.22
CA LYS A 289 -3.61 0.51 8.05
C LYS A 289 -3.71 1.82 7.25
N HIS A 290 -3.54 1.75 5.93
CA HIS A 290 -3.44 2.92 5.07
C HIS A 290 -4.56 2.93 4.03
N ASP A 291 -4.92 4.13 3.61
CA ASP A 291 -5.68 4.39 2.39
C ASP A 291 -4.89 5.37 1.50
N ILE A 292 -5.45 5.80 0.38
CA ILE A 292 -4.82 6.72 -0.55
C ILE A 292 -4.47 8.08 0.10
N ASN A 293 -5.07 8.42 1.23
CA ASN A 293 -4.84 9.65 1.98
C ASN A 293 -3.79 9.50 3.10
N GLY A 294 -3.26 8.30 3.32
CA GLY A 294 -2.26 8.00 4.34
C GLY A 294 -2.74 6.99 5.39
N LEU A 295 -2.26 7.12 6.63
CA LEU A 295 -2.67 6.25 7.74
C LEU A 295 -4.14 6.49 8.08
N ILE A 296 -4.97 5.45 8.02
CA ILE A 296 -6.37 5.51 8.44
C ILE A 296 -6.43 5.95 9.92
N ASN A 297 -7.25 6.96 10.21
CA ASN A 297 -7.32 7.61 11.52
C ASN A 297 -6.03 8.35 11.93
N CYS A 298 -5.24 8.82 10.97
CA CYS A 298 -4.16 9.74 11.26
C CYS A 298 -4.74 10.99 11.94
N ASN A 299 -4.68 11.03 13.26
CA ASN A 299 -4.94 12.24 14.03
C ASN A 299 -3.72 13.15 13.91
N SER A 300 -3.51 13.71 12.72
CA SER A 300 -2.53 14.78 12.58
C SER A 300 -3.05 15.98 13.38
N THR A 301 -2.75 16.01 14.68
CA THR A 301 -2.54 17.29 15.32
C THR A 301 -1.39 17.91 14.55
N SER A 302 -1.72 18.73 13.57
CA SER A 302 -0.78 19.37 12.67
C SER A 302 0.24 20.19 13.45
N THR A 303 1.34 19.55 13.85
CA THR A 303 2.56 20.21 14.33
C THR A 303 3.61 20.29 13.22
N SER A 304 3.30 19.86 12.00
CA SER A 304 4.25 19.83 10.87
C SER A 304 3.93 20.84 9.78
N ASN A 305 3.73 22.12 10.14
CA ASN A 305 3.82 23.21 9.16
C ASN A 305 4.80 24.30 9.64
N TYR A 306 5.99 23.90 10.06
CA TYR A 306 6.96 24.91 10.51
C TYR A 306 8.05 25.23 9.47
N ASN A 307 8.01 24.72 8.24
CA ASN A 307 9.01 25.06 7.22
C ASN A 307 8.50 25.21 5.79
N ARG A 308 7.20 25.47 5.58
CA ARG A 308 6.83 26.13 4.34
C ARG A 308 6.80 27.62 4.60
N LEU A 309 7.82 28.33 4.11
CA LEU A 309 7.86 29.79 4.02
C LEU A 309 6.80 30.27 3.00
N ASP A 310 5.53 29.94 3.21
CA ASP A 310 4.47 30.75 2.66
C ASP A 310 4.49 32.03 3.50
N LYS A 311 4.93 33.12 2.87
CA LYS A 311 4.88 34.45 3.49
C LYS A 311 3.43 34.73 3.87
N LYS A 312 3.05 34.39 5.09
CA LYS A 312 1.77 34.79 5.67
C LYS A 312 1.96 36.15 6.33
N ASN A 313 1.23 37.14 5.88
CA ASN A 313 1.24 38.45 6.50
C ASN A 313 0.12 38.51 7.54
N LEU A 314 0.47 38.91 8.76
CA LEU A 314 -0.53 39.14 9.81
C LEU A 314 -1.42 40.34 9.44
N VAL A 315 -2.68 40.08 9.26
CA VAL A 315 -3.68 41.10 8.89
C VAL A 315 -4.30 41.74 10.13
N LYS A 316 -4.62 40.92 11.15
CA LYS A 316 -5.36 41.41 12.33
C LYS A 316 -5.14 40.51 13.54
N VAL A 317 -5.12 41.13 14.73
CA VAL A 317 -5.20 40.44 16.02
C VAL A 317 -6.52 40.79 16.66
N VAL A 318 -7.30 39.78 17.12
CA VAL A 318 -8.59 39.94 17.75
C VAL A 318 -8.68 39.16 19.06
N ASP A 319 -9.54 39.64 19.95
CA ASP A 319 -9.92 38.92 21.16
C ASP A 319 -10.97 37.81 20.86
N PRO A 320 -11.36 36.97 21.81
CA PRO A 320 -12.39 35.94 21.61
C PRO A 320 -13.75 36.46 21.17
N LEU A 321 -14.01 37.75 21.26
CA LEU A 321 -15.25 38.42 20.84
C LEU A 321 -15.10 39.09 19.45
N GLY A 322 -13.96 38.89 18.76
CA GLY A 322 -13.67 39.44 17.44
C GLY A 322 -13.27 40.93 17.43
N ARG A 323 -13.08 41.54 18.56
CA ARG A 323 -12.69 42.96 18.66
C ARG A 323 -11.21 43.13 18.41
N HIS A 324 -10.80 44.21 17.76
CA HIS A 324 -9.37 44.51 17.49
C HIS A 324 -8.59 44.59 18.80
N TYR A 325 -7.43 43.96 18.83
CA TYR A 325 -6.68 43.81 20.07
C TYR A 325 -5.18 43.95 19.83
N ASN A 326 -4.50 44.67 20.71
CA ASN A 326 -3.03 44.71 20.70
C ASN A 326 -2.48 43.49 21.47
N LEU A 327 -1.38 42.91 21.00
CA LEU A 327 -0.72 41.79 21.64
C LEU A 327 -0.47 42.03 23.14
N GLN A 328 -1.17 41.31 24.01
CA GLN A 328 -1.03 41.39 25.47
C GLN A 328 -0.77 40.01 26.07
N ARG A 329 -0.01 39.98 27.17
CA ARG A 329 0.30 38.74 27.90
C ARG A 329 -0.93 38.25 28.69
N ASN A 330 -0.98 36.91 28.90
CA ASN A 330 -1.99 36.20 29.69
C ASN A 330 -3.44 36.26 29.16
N ASN A 331 -3.64 36.62 27.90
CA ASN A 331 -4.95 36.62 27.24
C ASN A 331 -4.97 35.75 25.99
N ILE A 332 -6.12 35.14 25.70
CA ILE A 332 -6.35 34.41 24.47
C ILE A 332 -6.51 35.43 23.33
N GLN A 333 -5.73 35.23 22.26
CA GLN A 333 -5.75 36.08 21.09
C GLN A 333 -5.85 35.23 19.84
N PHE A 334 -6.52 35.75 18.80
CA PHE A 334 -6.59 35.16 17.49
C PHE A 334 -5.84 36.06 16.48
N LEU A 335 -4.85 35.47 15.81
CA LEU A 335 -4.07 36.12 14.77
C LEU A 335 -4.67 35.69 13.42
N LEU A 336 -5.15 36.64 12.63
CA LEU A 336 -5.73 36.46 11.32
C LEU A 336 -4.69 36.84 10.27
N TYR A 337 -4.47 35.94 9.28
CA TYR A 337 -3.49 36.13 8.22
C TYR A 337 -4.19 36.34 6.85
N ASP A 338 -3.46 36.91 5.90
CA ASP A 338 -3.96 37.24 4.56
C ASP A 338 -4.36 36.01 3.71
N ASN A 339 -3.85 34.82 4.05
CA ASN A 339 -4.21 33.54 3.43
C ASN A 339 -5.43 32.86 4.07
N GLY A 340 -6.16 33.54 4.97
CA GLY A 340 -7.34 33.01 5.67
C GLY A 340 -7.01 32.15 6.91
N LEU A 341 -5.73 31.93 7.22
CA LEU A 341 -5.35 31.21 8.43
C LEU A 341 -5.69 32.00 9.68
N VAL A 342 -6.21 31.30 10.71
CA VAL A 342 -6.46 31.87 12.04
C VAL A 342 -5.66 31.09 13.07
N GLU A 343 -4.80 31.77 13.79
CA GLU A 343 -3.92 31.16 14.81
C GLU A 343 -4.37 31.61 16.21
N LYS A 344 -4.64 30.68 17.11
CA LYS A 344 -4.93 30.97 18.53
C LYS A 344 -3.60 31.04 19.28
N ARG A 345 -3.36 32.12 20.02
CA ARG A 345 -2.14 32.32 20.81
C ARG A 345 -2.44 32.72 22.24
N ILE A 346 -1.67 32.17 23.17
CA ILE A 346 -1.61 32.58 24.57
C ILE A 346 -0.15 32.87 24.88
N ILE A 347 0.20 34.09 25.23
CA ILE A 347 1.55 34.45 25.64
C ILE A 347 1.59 34.38 27.17
N LEU A 348 2.26 33.36 27.69
CA LEU A 348 2.50 33.21 29.13
C LEU A 348 3.79 33.95 29.53
N ASN A 349 3.89 34.33 30.80
CA ASN A 349 5.09 35.00 31.34
C ASN A 349 6.29 34.05 31.40
#